data_78945f2d6b2e390f669c1edee5a69526
#
_entry.id   78945f2d6b2e390f669c1edee5a69526
#
_cell.length_a   1.000
_cell.length_b   1.000
_cell.length_c   1.000
_cell.angle_alpha   90.00
_cell.angle_beta   90.00
_cell.angle_gamma   90.00
#
_symmetry.space_group_name_H-M   'P 1'
#
loop_
_entity.id
_entity.type
_entity.pdbx_description
1 polymer ?
#
loop_
_entity_poly.entity_id
_entity_poly.type
_entity_poly.pdbx_seq_one_letter_code
_entity_poly.pdbx_strand_id
1 'polypeptide(L)'
;MQKNWLVINLNKKYFLKVGNKAFRCQIGTGGLKNAAKKVEGDKTTPIGKWYLESLYYRPDRVLRPKFKKKNILKINRITKYCGWCDDIRNLYYNKHININNFPSLNINYEKLWREDNAYDILIVISHNINPTVKNKGSAIFIHC
;
A
#
# COMPACT_ATOMS: atom_id res chain seq x y z
N MET A 1 -8.43 -3.32 -22.23
CA MET A 1 -9.14 -2.35 -21.36
C MET A 1 -8.52 -2.41 -19.97
N GLN A 2 -7.92 -1.34 -19.50
CA GLN A 2 -7.40 -1.21 -18.16
C GLN A 2 -8.61 -1.08 -17.22
N LYS A 3 -8.84 -2.04 -16.31
CA LYS A 3 -9.93 -1.95 -15.34
C LYS A 3 -9.59 -0.85 -14.34
N ASN A 4 -10.34 0.22 -14.32
CA ASN A 4 -10.21 1.26 -13.31
C ASN A 4 -10.78 0.75 -11.98
N TRP A 5 -10.05 0.99 -10.91
CA TRP A 5 -10.50 0.75 -9.55
C TRP A 5 -10.91 2.11 -8.97
N LEU A 6 -12.05 2.15 -8.34
CA LEU A 6 -12.63 3.39 -7.80
C LEU A 6 -13.14 3.15 -6.38
N VAL A 7 -12.68 3.96 -5.45
CA VAL A 7 -13.31 4.01 -4.12
C VAL A 7 -14.43 5.02 -4.15
N ILE A 8 -15.63 4.57 -3.83
CA ILE A 8 -16.82 5.39 -3.78
C ILE A 8 -17.40 5.43 -2.37
N ASN A 9 -17.95 6.58 -1.98
CA ASN A 9 -18.66 6.76 -0.73
C ASN A 9 -20.17 6.75 -1.00
N LEU A 10 -20.88 5.81 -0.38
CA LEU A 10 -22.34 5.73 -0.41
C LEU A 10 -22.84 5.74 1.03
N ASN A 11 -23.50 6.82 1.44
CA ASN A 11 -24.09 6.96 2.78
C ASN A 11 -23.09 6.65 3.91
N LYS A 12 -21.92 7.29 3.89
CA LYS A 12 -20.82 7.09 4.85
C LYS A 12 -20.20 5.68 4.86
N LYS A 13 -20.48 4.85 3.84
CA LYS A 13 -19.83 3.56 3.63
C LYS A 13 -18.96 3.63 2.39
N TYR A 14 -17.78 3.04 2.46
CA TYR A 14 -16.84 3.04 1.34
C TYR A 14 -16.85 1.69 0.62
N PHE A 15 -16.76 1.74 -0.70
CA PHE A 15 -16.73 0.56 -1.56
C PHE A 15 -15.61 0.71 -2.58
N LEU A 16 -14.83 -0.34 -2.76
CA LEU A 16 -13.89 -0.49 -3.87
C LEU A 16 -14.64 -1.10 -5.05
N LYS A 17 -14.83 -0.30 -6.11
CA LYS A 17 -15.48 -0.75 -7.34
C LYS A 17 -14.43 -1.20 -8.35
N VAL A 18 -14.61 -2.40 -8.90
CA VAL A 18 -13.74 -2.99 -9.93
C VAL A 18 -14.61 -3.52 -11.06
N GLY A 19 -14.70 -2.78 -12.17
CA GLY A 19 -15.67 -3.06 -13.22
C GLY A 19 -17.09 -3.02 -12.67
N ASN A 20 -17.86 -4.11 -12.83
CA ASN A 20 -19.25 -4.21 -12.35
C ASN A 20 -19.37 -4.75 -10.90
N LYS A 21 -18.25 -5.05 -10.25
CA LYS A 21 -18.25 -5.55 -8.86
C LYS A 21 -17.91 -4.43 -7.89
N ALA A 22 -18.58 -4.41 -6.73
CA ALA A 22 -18.29 -3.51 -5.64
C ALA A 22 -18.02 -4.32 -4.36
N PHE A 23 -16.97 -3.98 -3.65
CA PHE A 23 -16.56 -4.63 -2.41
C PHE A 23 -16.55 -3.58 -1.31
N ARG A 24 -17.18 -3.89 -0.17
CA ARG A 24 -17.09 -3.02 0.99
C ARG A 24 -15.63 -2.88 1.41
N CYS A 25 -15.17 -1.66 1.66
CA CYS A 25 -13.82 -1.38 2.10
C CYS A 25 -13.78 -0.34 3.21
N GLN A 26 -12.62 -0.17 3.78
CA GLN A 26 -12.30 0.90 4.72
C GLN A 26 -11.26 1.82 4.09
N ILE A 27 -11.23 3.06 4.57
CA ILE A 27 -10.19 4.04 4.27
C ILE A 27 -9.42 4.35 5.54
N GLY A 28 -8.35 5.12 5.43
CA GLY A 28 -7.59 5.59 6.60
C GLY A 28 -8.49 6.26 7.64
N THR A 29 -8.20 6.06 8.91
CA THR A 29 -9.01 6.59 10.03
C THR A 29 -9.10 8.12 10.05
N GLY A 30 -8.13 8.81 9.43
CA GLY A 30 -8.16 10.26 9.19
C GLY A 30 -9.06 10.71 8.05
N GLY A 31 -9.76 9.78 7.38
CA GLY A 31 -10.67 10.07 6.27
C GLY A 31 -9.96 10.26 4.93
N LEU A 32 -10.64 10.94 4.01
CA LEU A 32 -10.12 11.28 2.69
C LEU A 32 -9.44 12.66 2.73
N LYS A 33 -8.31 12.80 2.06
CA LYS A 33 -7.58 14.06 1.95
C LYS A 33 -7.06 14.28 0.53
N ASN A 34 -7.06 15.52 0.07
CA ASN A 34 -6.38 15.87 -1.18
C ASN A 34 -4.91 15.45 -1.10
N ALA A 35 -4.39 14.78 -2.13
CA ALA A 35 -3.04 14.26 -2.14
C ALA A 35 -1.96 15.34 -1.94
N ALA A 36 -2.17 16.55 -2.46
CA ALA A 36 -1.26 17.68 -2.28
C ALA A 36 -1.12 18.11 -0.80
N LYS A 37 -2.18 17.89 0.00
CA LYS A 37 -2.24 18.23 1.44
C LYS A 37 -1.89 17.06 2.35
N LYS A 38 -1.64 15.86 1.79
CA LYS A 38 -1.27 14.69 2.59
C LYS A 38 0.08 14.90 3.26
N VAL A 39 0.17 14.48 4.52
CA VAL A 39 1.42 14.45 5.30
C VAL A 39 1.60 13.08 5.95
N GLU A 40 2.83 12.76 6.29
CA GLU A 40 3.15 11.50 6.98
C GLU A 40 2.42 11.43 8.33
N GLY A 41 1.93 10.24 8.69
CA GLY A 41 1.28 9.96 9.96
C GLY A 41 -0.14 10.53 10.13
N ASP A 42 -0.71 11.22 9.12
CA ASP A 42 -2.06 11.80 9.20
C ASP A 42 -3.21 10.78 9.10
N LYS A 43 -2.88 9.51 8.86
CA LYS A 43 -3.80 8.38 8.74
C LYS A 43 -4.90 8.58 7.69
N THR A 44 -4.70 9.48 6.72
CA THR A 44 -5.67 9.75 5.66
C THR A 44 -5.40 8.93 4.41
N THR A 45 -6.45 8.65 3.64
CA THR A 45 -6.35 8.08 2.30
C THR A 45 -6.30 9.21 1.26
N PRO A 46 -5.26 9.28 0.41
CA PRO A 46 -5.13 10.35 -0.56
C PRO A 46 -6.14 10.22 -1.70
N ILE A 47 -6.86 11.29 -1.98
CA ILE A 47 -7.74 11.41 -3.14
C ILE A 47 -6.87 11.65 -4.36
N GLY A 48 -7.06 10.85 -5.40
CA GLY A 48 -6.32 10.97 -6.64
C GLY A 48 -6.56 9.79 -7.58
N LYS A 49 -5.87 9.81 -8.71
CA LYS A 49 -5.81 8.72 -9.68
C LYS A 49 -4.44 8.07 -9.57
N TRP A 50 -4.41 6.81 -9.16
CA TRP A 50 -3.17 6.10 -8.85
C TRP A 50 -3.02 4.87 -9.73
N TYR A 51 -1.78 4.53 -10.08
CA TYR A 51 -1.42 3.26 -10.70
C TYR A 51 -1.16 2.22 -9.62
N LEU A 52 -1.31 0.95 -9.96
CA LEU A 52 -0.85 -0.16 -9.13
C LEU A 52 0.61 -0.44 -9.48
N GLU A 53 1.50 -0.38 -8.49
CA GLU A 53 2.96 -0.48 -8.68
C GLU A 53 3.48 -1.90 -8.51
N SER A 54 3.10 -2.55 -7.43
CA SER A 54 3.55 -3.88 -7.08
C SER A 54 2.58 -4.58 -6.14
N LEU A 55 2.61 -5.90 -6.16
CA LEU A 55 1.83 -6.74 -5.26
C LEU A 55 2.78 -7.52 -4.35
N TYR A 56 2.42 -7.59 -3.08
CA TYR A 56 3.08 -8.41 -2.06
C TYR A 56 2.06 -9.40 -1.48
N TYR A 57 2.51 -10.61 -1.11
CA TYR A 57 1.64 -11.63 -0.51
C TYR A 57 2.36 -12.47 0.52
N ARG A 58 1.61 -13.00 1.50
CA ARG A 58 2.06 -13.94 2.53
C ARG A 58 2.04 -15.36 1.96
N PRO A 59 3.21 -15.94 1.61
CA PRO A 59 3.26 -17.26 0.97
C PRO A 59 2.88 -18.42 1.88
N ASP A 60 2.87 -18.20 3.20
CA ASP A 60 2.44 -19.15 4.22
C ASP A 60 0.92 -19.16 4.44
N ARG A 61 0.19 -18.16 3.91
CA ARG A 61 -1.27 -18.01 4.10
C ARG A 61 -2.05 -18.04 2.81
N VAL A 62 -1.50 -17.52 1.72
CA VAL A 62 -2.19 -17.41 0.44
C VAL A 62 -1.34 -17.96 -0.70
N LEU A 63 -2.01 -18.58 -1.68
CA LEU A 63 -1.34 -19.01 -2.90
C LEU A 63 -0.84 -17.79 -3.68
N ARG A 64 0.27 -17.97 -4.42
CA ARG A 64 0.81 -16.91 -5.27
C ARG A 64 -0.27 -16.39 -6.22
N PRO A 65 -0.63 -15.09 -6.15
CA PRO A 65 -1.58 -14.49 -7.07
C PRO A 65 -1.13 -14.64 -8.53
N LYS A 66 -2.10 -14.92 -9.42
CA LYS A 66 -1.85 -15.07 -10.86
C LYS A 66 -2.66 -14.04 -11.62
N PHE A 67 -2.04 -13.40 -12.61
CA PHE A 67 -2.72 -12.51 -13.54
C PHE A 67 -2.94 -13.21 -14.89
N LYS A 68 -4.11 -13.00 -15.50
CA LYS A 68 -4.43 -13.55 -16.83
C LYS A 68 -3.46 -13.03 -17.92
N LYS A 69 -3.00 -11.79 -17.78
CA LYS A 69 -1.97 -11.19 -18.67
C LYS A 69 -0.62 -11.20 -17.96
N LYS A 70 0.44 -11.54 -18.68
CA LYS A 70 1.82 -11.47 -18.15
C LYS A 70 2.20 -10.00 -17.87
N ASN A 71 3.02 -9.79 -16.85
CA ASN A 71 3.70 -8.51 -16.53
C ASN A 71 2.80 -7.32 -16.20
N ILE A 72 1.63 -7.54 -15.57
CA ILE A 72 0.80 -6.42 -15.11
C ILE A 72 1.38 -5.78 -13.85
N LEU A 73 1.81 -6.59 -12.87
CA LEU A 73 2.41 -6.14 -11.62
C LEU A 73 3.57 -7.05 -11.22
N LYS A 74 4.60 -6.46 -10.64
CA LYS A 74 5.64 -7.22 -9.96
C LYS A 74 5.04 -7.89 -8.72
N ILE A 75 5.18 -9.22 -8.62
CA ILE A 75 4.66 -10.01 -7.49
C ILE A 75 5.82 -10.37 -6.58
N ASN A 76 5.75 -9.98 -5.31
CA ASN A 76 6.77 -10.20 -4.30
C ASN A 76 6.20 -11.02 -3.14
N ARG A 77 7.06 -11.83 -2.51
CA ARG A 77 6.72 -12.54 -1.27
C ARG A 77 6.98 -11.62 -0.08
N ILE A 78 6.08 -11.63 0.90
CA ILE A 78 6.35 -11.06 2.21
C ILE A 78 7.10 -12.10 3.03
N THR A 79 8.21 -11.70 3.63
CA THR A 79 8.99 -12.47 4.60
C THR A 79 8.96 -11.79 5.96
N LYS A 80 9.45 -12.46 6.99
CA LYS A 80 9.56 -11.89 8.36
C LYS A 80 10.41 -10.62 8.42
N TYR A 81 11.23 -10.39 7.40
CA TYR A 81 12.16 -9.27 7.32
C TYR A 81 11.69 -8.13 6.40
N CYS A 82 10.47 -8.24 5.86
CA CYS A 82 9.91 -7.20 5.01
C CYS A 82 9.34 -6.05 5.84
N GLY A 83 9.79 -4.83 5.52
CA GLY A 83 9.27 -3.57 6.03
C GLY A 83 9.01 -2.57 4.91
N TRP A 84 8.23 -1.56 5.20
CA TRP A 84 8.06 -0.38 4.36
C TRP A 84 8.49 0.85 5.14
N CYS A 85 9.57 1.49 4.72
CA CYS A 85 10.15 2.61 5.46
C CYS A 85 9.22 3.82 5.47
N ASP A 86 8.82 4.28 6.65
CA ASP A 86 8.03 5.48 6.89
C ASP A 86 8.83 6.58 7.63
N ASP A 87 10.13 6.35 7.84
CA ASP A 87 11.04 7.33 8.45
C ASP A 87 11.39 8.44 7.47
N ILE A 88 10.82 9.63 7.67
CA ILE A 88 11.04 10.81 6.82
C ILE A 88 12.50 11.27 6.75
N ARG A 89 13.35 10.87 7.71
CA ARG A 89 14.77 11.20 7.75
C ARG A 89 15.61 10.27 6.90
N ASN A 90 15.05 9.11 6.53
CA ASN A 90 15.79 8.06 5.85
C ASN A 90 15.75 8.20 4.33
N LEU A 91 16.81 7.76 3.64
CA LEU A 91 16.89 7.72 2.17
C LEU A 91 15.95 6.69 1.55
N TYR A 92 15.53 5.70 2.33
CA TYR A 92 14.58 4.66 1.93
C TYR A 92 13.12 5.03 2.22
N TYR A 93 12.84 6.26 2.63
CA TYR A 93 11.47 6.72 2.86
C TYR A 93 10.54 6.34 1.72
N ASN A 94 9.39 5.78 2.06
CA ASN A 94 8.35 5.24 1.17
C ASN A 94 8.85 4.16 0.20
N LYS A 95 9.77 3.30 0.66
CA LYS A 95 10.28 2.14 -0.09
C LYS A 95 10.22 0.87 0.73
N HIS A 96 10.09 -0.25 0.03
CA HIS A 96 10.29 -1.57 0.64
C HIS A 96 11.73 -1.71 1.13
N ILE A 97 11.90 -2.25 2.33
CA ILE A 97 13.19 -2.56 2.93
C ILE A 97 13.24 -4.00 3.44
N ASN A 98 14.44 -4.57 3.45
CA ASN A 98 14.74 -5.76 4.23
C ASN A 98 15.40 -5.29 5.54
N ILE A 99 14.71 -5.48 6.67
CA ILE A 99 15.18 -4.98 7.98
C ILE A 99 16.52 -5.55 8.41
N ASN A 100 16.90 -6.73 7.91
CA ASN A 100 18.22 -7.32 8.19
C ASN A 100 19.38 -6.50 7.61
N ASN A 101 19.11 -5.64 6.61
CA ASN A 101 20.13 -4.75 6.05
C ASN A 101 20.38 -3.53 6.94
N PHE A 102 19.63 -3.39 8.04
CA PHE A 102 19.68 -2.23 8.93
C PHE A 102 19.84 -2.63 10.40
N PRO A 103 20.78 -3.55 10.76
CA PRO A 103 20.84 -4.12 12.11
C PRO A 103 21.19 -3.09 13.21
N SER A 104 21.80 -1.97 12.84
CA SER A 104 22.26 -0.93 13.77
C SER A 104 21.48 0.39 13.66
N LEU A 105 20.48 0.47 12.79
CA LEU A 105 19.74 1.70 12.55
C LEU A 105 18.36 1.63 13.22
N ASN A 106 18.11 2.60 14.08
CA ASN A 106 16.76 2.86 14.58
C ASN A 106 15.95 3.54 13.47
N ILE A 107 15.38 2.73 12.56
CA ILE A 107 14.59 3.17 11.41
C ILE A 107 13.11 2.87 11.66
N ASN A 108 12.25 3.84 11.46
CA ASN A 108 10.80 3.62 11.50
C ASN A 108 10.33 2.95 10.21
N TYR A 109 9.50 1.93 10.35
CA TYR A 109 8.91 1.23 9.20
C TYR A 109 7.60 0.54 9.56
N GLU A 110 6.71 0.44 8.61
CA GLU A 110 5.53 -0.43 8.66
C GLU A 110 5.95 -1.88 8.47
N LYS A 111 5.67 -2.73 9.47
CA LYS A 111 5.98 -4.18 9.42
C LYS A 111 4.99 -4.87 8.49
N LEU A 112 5.49 -5.51 7.42
CA LEU A 112 4.62 -6.20 6.46
C LEU A 112 4.26 -7.62 6.90
N TRP A 113 5.11 -8.29 7.67
CA TRP A 113 4.79 -9.59 8.28
C TRP A 113 4.03 -9.38 9.58
N ARG A 114 2.69 -9.48 9.50
CA ARG A 114 1.79 -9.23 10.63
C ARG A 114 1.19 -10.54 11.15
N GLU A 115 0.77 -10.54 12.40
CA GLU A 115 0.05 -11.66 13.02
C GLU A 115 -1.44 -11.64 12.62
N ASP A 116 -2.02 -10.46 12.42
CA ASP A 116 -3.34 -10.32 11.81
C ASP A 116 -3.29 -10.56 10.28
N ASN A 117 -4.45 -10.65 9.64
CA ASN A 117 -4.56 -10.95 8.21
C ASN A 117 -4.49 -9.69 7.32
N ALA A 118 -4.23 -8.52 7.90
CA ALA A 118 -4.35 -7.25 7.19
C ALA A 118 -3.44 -7.12 5.96
N TYR A 119 -2.32 -7.85 5.92
CA TYR A 119 -1.36 -7.82 4.80
C TYR A 119 -1.14 -9.20 4.19
N ASP A 120 -2.16 -10.08 4.20
CA ASP A 120 -2.07 -11.35 3.49
C ASP A 120 -1.90 -11.12 1.98
N ILE A 121 -2.57 -10.09 1.45
CA ILE A 121 -2.33 -9.52 0.13
C ILE A 121 -2.28 -7.99 0.26
N LEU A 122 -1.26 -7.38 -0.34
CA LEU A 122 -1.02 -5.95 -0.30
C LEU A 122 -0.62 -5.46 -1.68
N ILE A 123 -1.26 -4.41 -2.16
CA ILE A 123 -0.95 -3.76 -3.43
C ILE A 123 -0.50 -2.32 -3.15
N VAL A 124 0.70 -1.99 -3.58
CA VAL A 124 1.25 -0.63 -3.51
C VAL A 124 0.65 0.20 -4.61
N ILE A 125 0.14 1.39 -4.27
CA ILE A 125 -0.32 2.37 -5.25
C ILE A 125 0.75 3.45 -5.49
N SER A 126 0.70 4.13 -6.62
CA SER A 126 1.75 5.09 -7.07
C SER A 126 1.80 6.41 -6.30
N HIS A 127 1.04 6.55 -5.19
CA HIS A 127 1.10 7.75 -4.38
C HIS A 127 2.50 7.94 -3.78
N ASN A 128 3.13 9.07 -4.09
CA ASN A 128 4.44 9.45 -3.56
C ASN A 128 5.57 8.42 -3.80
N ILE A 129 5.51 7.64 -4.88
CA ILE A 129 6.52 6.63 -5.22
C ILE A 129 7.61 7.19 -6.14
N ASN A 130 7.21 7.92 -7.20
CA ASN A 130 8.15 8.44 -8.19
C ASN A 130 7.68 9.81 -8.74
N PRO A 131 8.36 10.91 -8.34
CA PRO A 131 9.42 10.97 -7.33
C PRO A 131 8.86 10.81 -5.91
N THR A 132 9.68 10.26 -5.00
CA THR A 132 9.37 10.24 -3.58
C THR A 132 9.72 11.58 -2.93
N VAL A 133 8.74 12.21 -2.29
CA VAL A 133 8.91 13.48 -1.56
C VAL A 133 8.73 13.21 -0.07
N LYS A 134 9.70 13.61 0.75
CA LYS A 134 9.64 13.41 2.20
C LYS A 134 8.42 14.09 2.80
N ASN A 135 7.82 13.45 3.81
CA ASN A 135 6.65 13.93 4.55
C ASN A 135 5.36 14.08 3.73
N LYS A 136 5.27 13.46 2.53
CA LYS A 136 4.06 13.47 1.70
C LYS A 136 3.23 12.19 1.78
N GLY A 137 3.48 11.39 2.81
CA GLY A 137 2.82 10.11 3.07
C GLY A 137 3.56 8.93 2.46
N SER A 138 3.56 7.84 3.19
CA SER A 138 4.15 6.56 2.81
C SER A 138 3.18 5.42 3.08
N ALA A 139 3.55 4.21 2.65
CA ALA A 139 2.80 2.98 2.93
C ALA A 139 1.30 3.08 2.55
N ILE A 140 0.99 3.65 1.38
CA ILE A 140 -0.39 3.72 0.90
C ILE A 140 -0.69 2.48 0.07
N PHE A 141 -1.48 1.59 0.66
CA PHE A 141 -1.75 0.25 0.14
C PHE A 141 -3.24 -0.01 -0.03
N ILE A 142 -3.58 -0.88 -1.01
CA ILE A 142 -4.83 -1.64 -1.01
C ILE A 142 -4.48 -3.01 -0.42
N HIS A 143 -5.16 -3.43 0.64
CA HIS A 143 -4.82 -4.65 1.34
C HIS A 143 -6.05 -5.39 1.88
N CYS A 144 -5.90 -6.68 2.18
CA CYS A 144 -6.90 -7.58 2.77
C CYS A 144 -6.19 -8.76 3.44
#